data_a2b570ced80f9c4df7b6505a527ca153
#
_entry.id   a2b570ced80f9c4df7b6505a527ca153
#
_cell.length_a   1.000
_cell.length_b   1.000
_cell.length_c   1.000
_cell.angle_alpha   90.00
_cell.angle_beta   90.00
_cell.angle_gamma   90.00
#
_symmetry.space_group_name_H-M   'P 1'
#
loop_
_entity.id
_entity.type
_entity.pdbx_description
1 polymer ?
#
loop_
_entity_poly.entity_id
_entity_poly.type
_entity_poly.pdbx_seq_one_letter_code
_entity_poly.pdbx_strand_id
1 'polypeptide(L)'
;MNKSKKDHSVFYKKSTVGIILLVVYVDDIVIIGNDHAGISYLKAFMHYKFHTKDLGELKYFLGIEVSRSKKVMFLSQRKYVLDLLEETSKIEAKPCATPMVPNVQLMPDDGDPFYNPERY
;
A
#
# COMPACT_ATOMS: atom_id res chain seq x y z
N MET A 1 -6.16 -13.13 20.02
CA MET A 1 -6.69 -12.01 19.21
C MET A 1 -8.01 -12.42 18.59
N ASN A 2 -8.93 -11.47 18.41
CA ASN A 2 -10.20 -11.70 17.73
C ASN A 2 -10.08 -11.32 16.25
N LYS A 3 -10.71 -12.09 15.37
CA LYS A 3 -10.79 -11.77 13.95
C LYS A 3 -11.94 -10.78 13.70
N SER A 4 -11.73 -9.79 12.86
CA SER A 4 -12.79 -8.86 12.45
C SER A 4 -13.88 -9.59 11.65
N LYS A 5 -15.15 -9.22 11.90
CA LYS A 5 -16.29 -9.78 11.15
C LYS A 5 -16.47 -9.12 9.77
N LYS A 6 -15.95 -7.90 9.61
CA LYS A 6 -16.11 -7.12 8.36
C LYS A 6 -14.94 -7.28 7.40
N ASP A 7 -13.73 -7.46 7.92
CA ASP A 7 -12.52 -7.66 7.13
C ASP A 7 -11.72 -8.82 7.75
N HIS A 8 -11.57 -9.87 6.99
CA HIS A 8 -10.94 -11.10 7.43
C HIS A 8 -9.41 -11.01 7.51
N SER A 9 -8.80 -9.97 6.95
CA SER A 9 -7.37 -9.66 7.08
C SER A 9 -7.04 -8.94 8.39
N VAL A 10 -8.04 -8.46 9.11
CA VAL A 10 -7.84 -7.68 10.33
C VAL A 10 -8.13 -8.50 11.58
N PHE A 11 -7.15 -8.51 12.48
CA PHE A 11 -7.26 -9.10 13.82
C PHE A 11 -7.05 -8.01 14.86
N TYR A 12 -7.74 -8.12 16.00
CA TYR A 12 -7.61 -7.13 17.05
C TYR A 12 -7.58 -7.78 18.44
N LYS A 13 -6.94 -7.08 19.36
CA LYS A 13 -6.97 -7.38 20.80
C LYS A 13 -7.19 -6.07 21.53
N LYS A 14 -8.22 -6.02 22.37
CA LYS A 14 -8.48 -4.91 23.28
C LYS A 14 -8.25 -5.38 24.71
N SER A 15 -7.51 -4.62 25.50
CA SER A 15 -7.22 -4.87 26.89
C SER A 15 -7.35 -3.59 27.69
N THR A 16 -7.21 -3.66 29.00
CA THR A 16 -7.15 -2.47 29.88
C THR A 16 -5.94 -1.59 29.62
N VAL A 17 -4.86 -2.17 29.05
CA VAL A 17 -3.61 -1.45 28.71
C VAL A 17 -3.73 -0.71 27.39
N GLY A 18 -4.50 -1.24 26.45
CA GLY A 18 -4.63 -0.63 25.13
C GLY A 18 -5.23 -1.55 24.06
N ILE A 19 -5.04 -1.15 22.82
CA ILE A 19 -5.50 -1.90 21.66
C ILE A 19 -4.32 -2.28 20.77
N ILE A 20 -4.39 -3.47 20.19
CA ILE A 20 -3.50 -3.96 19.15
C ILE A 20 -4.35 -4.36 17.94
N LEU A 21 -4.01 -3.84 16.78
CA LEU A 21 -4.52 -4.26 15.49
C LEU A 21 -3.40 -4.97 14.73
N LEU A 22 -3.73 -6.08 14.11
CA LEU A 22 -2.87 -6.84 13.21
C LEU A 22 -3.58 -6.91 11.87
N VAL A 23 -2.94 -6.40 10.83
CA VAL A 23 -3.42 -6.48 9.45
C VAL A 23 -2.49 -7.38 8.67
N VAL A 24 -3.05 -8.41 8.02
CA VAL A 24 -2.29 -9.39 7.24
C VAL A 24 -2.72 -9.25 5.79
N TYR A 25 -1.76 -9.03 4.91
CA TYR A 25 -2.01 -8.96 3.49
C TYR A 25 -0.89 -9.68 2.73
N VAL A 26 -1.23 -10.82 2.15
CA VAL A 26 -0.29 -11.74 1.49
C VAL A 26 0.91 -12.01 2.41
N ASP A 27 2.08 -11.48 2.09
CA ASP A 27 3.34 -11.66 2.82
C ASP A 27 3.62 -10.54 3.84
N ASP A 28 2.83 -9.46 3.82
CA ASP A 28 3.01 -8.30 4.66
C ASP A 28 2.12 -8.36 5.91
N ILE A 29 2.71 -8.00 7.06
CA ILE A 29 2.02 -7.90 8.34
C ILE A 29 2.26 -6.53 8.94
N VAL A 30 1.18 -5.79 9.19
CA VAL A 30 1.24 -4.50 9.87
C VAL A 30 0.64 -4.62 11.27
N ILE A 31 1.38 -4.16 12.27
CA ILE A 31 0.94 -4.13 13.66
C ILE A 31 0.79 -2.66 14.09
N ILE A 32 -0.40 -2.30 14.57
CA ILE A 32 -0.75 -0.94 14.99
C ILE A 32 -1.34 -1.02 16.40
N GLY A 33 -0.99 -0.07 17.25
CA GLY A 33 -1.59 0.00 18.58
C GLY A 33 -0.80 0.85 19.56
N ASN A 34 -1.30 0.92 20.79
CA ASN A 34 -0.71 1.66 21.88
C ASN A 34 -0.29 0.76 23.08
N ASP A 35 -0.54 -0.55 22.98
CA ASP A 35 -0.03 -1.54 23.95
C ASP A 35 1.37 -2.00 23.49
N HIS A 36 2.41 -1.24 23.87
CA HIS A 36 3.79 -1.50 23.42
C HIS A 36 4.32 -2.86 23.91
N ALA A 37 3.99 -3.27 25.13
CA ALA A 37 4.39 -4.57 25.66
C ALA A 37 3.72 -5.72 24.90
N GLY A 38 2.43 -5.60 24.64
CA GLY A 38 1.68 -6.57 23.84
C GLY A 38 2.15 -6.65 22.38
N ILE A 39 2.53 -5.51 21.77
CA ILE A 39 3.12 -5.48 20.43
C ILE A 39 4.47 -6.20 20.40
N SER A 40 5.35 -5.95 21.38
CA SER A 40 6.66 -6.61 21.47
C SER A 40 6.51 -8.13 21.63
N TYR A 41 5.59 -8.56 22.48
CA TYR A 41 5.27 -9.98 22.64
C TYR A 41 4.74 -10.60 21.34
N LEU A 42 3.84 -9.90 20.64
CA LEU A 42 3.26 -10.36 19.38
C LEU A 42 4.34 -10.49 18.30
N LYS A 43 5.25 -9.53 18.18
CA LYS A 43 6.40 -9.60 17.25
C LYS A 43 7.29 -10.80 17.53
N ALA A 44 7.64 -11.05 18.79
CA ALA A 44 8.43 -12.20 19.19
C ALA A 44 7.73 -13.53 18.86
N PHE A 45 6.42 -13.61 19.12
CA PHE A 45 5.61 -14.78 18.77
C PHE A 45 5.59 -15.03 17.24
N MET A 46 5.37 -13.97 16.44
CA MET A 46 5.34 -14.06 14.98
C MET A 46 6.70 -14.49 14.43
N HIS A 47 7.78 -13.93 14.94
CA HIS A 47 9.14 -14.33 14.58
C HIS A 47 9.39 -15.83 14.87
N TYR A 48 9.03 -16.29 16.06
CA TYR A 48 9.22 -17.68 16.47
C TYR A 48 8.41 -18.67 15.63
N LYS A 49 7.13 -18.36 15.38
CA LYS A 49 6.19 -19.29 14.69
C LYS A 49 6.28 -19.24 13.17
N PHE A 50 6.52 -18.06 12.59
CA PHE A 50 6.41 -17.83 11.16
C PHE A 50 7.70 -17.30 10.53
N HIS A 51 8.77 -17.21 11.32
CA HIS A 51 10.08 -16.72 10.88
C HIS A 51 10.01 -15.31 10.23
N THR A 52 9.10 -14.47 10.71
CA THR A 52 8.92 -13.11 10.21
C THR A 52 10.10 -12.22 10.58
N LYS A 53 10.44 -11.27 9.72
CA LYS A 53 11.42 -10.22 9.97
C LYS A 53 10.71 -8.94 10.40
N ASP A 54 11.16 -8.34 11.51
CA ASP A 54 10.69 -7.00 11.90
C ASP A 54 11.40 -5.94 11.05
N LEU A 55 10.64 -5.18 10.26
CA LEU A 55 11.13 -4.12 9.40
C LEU A 55 11.13 -2.74 10.10
N GLY A 56 10.74 -2.69 11.36
CA GLY A 56 10.67 -1.45 12.14
C GLY A 56 9.39 -0.65 11.88
N GLU A 57 9.53 0.68 11.80
CA GLU A 57 8.41 1.56 11.54
C GLU A 57 7.88 1.40 10.10
N LEU A 58 6.55 1.49 9.97
CA LEU A 58 5.87 1.40 8.68
C LEU A 58 6.29 2.55 7.77
N LYS A 59 6.97 2.23 6.66
CA LYS A 59 7.39 3.18 5.63
C LYS A 59 6.70 2.99 4.28
N TYR A 60 6.26 1.76 4.02
CA TYR A 60 5.64 1.38 2.77
C TYR A 60 4.67 0.22 2.98
N PHE A 61 3.47 0.31 2.41
CA PHE A 61 2.47 -0.76 2.48
C PHE A 61 1.47 -0.63 1.33
N LEU A 62 1.28 -1.69 0.57
CA LEU A 62 0.33 -1.77 -0.56
C LEU A 62 0.46 -0.61 -1.58
N GLY A 63 1.67 -0.29 -2.00
CA GLY A 63 1.90 0.79 -2.95
C GLY A 63 1.86 2.20 -2.32
N ILE A 64 1.65 2.30 -1.00
CA ILE A 64 1.57 3.57 -0.28
C ILE A 64 2.82 3.78 0.55
N GLU A 65 3.52 4.87 0.32
CA GLU A 65 4.59 5.38 1.17
C GLU A 65 4.00 6.09 2.38
N VAL A 66 4.53 5.79 3.55
CA VAL A 66 4.13 6.40 4.82
C VAL A 66 5.28 7.22 5.38
N SER A 67 5.15 8.52 5.33
CA SER A 67 6.07 9.45 6.00
C SER A 67 5.44 9.98 7.27
N ARG A 68 6.17 9.95 8.38
CA ARG A 68 5.66 10.32 9.68
C ARG A 68 6.54 11.37 10.33
N SER A 69 5.91 12.40 10.87
CA SER A 69 6.53 13.37 11.78
C SER A 69 5.83 13.31 13.15
N LYS A 70 6.31 14.10 14.12
CA LYS A 70 5.67 14.18 15.45
C LYS A 70 4.21 14.67 15.41
N LYS A 71 3.80 15.41 14.36
CA LYS A 71 2.48 16.04 14.28
C LYS A 71 1.63 15.53 13.12
N VAL A 72 2.25 14.97 12.07
CA VAL A 72 1.57 14.67 10.80
C VAL A 72 2.03 13.32 10.28
N MET A 73 1.08 12.58 9.73
CA MET A 73 1.32 11.41 8.89
C MET A 73 0.97 11.79 7.45
N PHE A 74 1.90 11.60 6.54
CA PHE A 74 1.73 11.85 5.11
C PHE A 74 1.75 10.52 4.36
N LEU A 75 0.75 10.33 3.51
CA LEU A 75 0.60 9.14 2.66
C LEU A 75 0.76 9.55 1.21
N SER A 76 1.56 8.84 0.44
CA SER A 76 1.74 9.10 -0.99
C SER A 76 1.94 7.81 -1.79
N GLN A 77 1.61 7.86 -3.07
CA GLN A 77 1.89 6.78 -4.03
C GLN A 77 3.03 7.16 -4.98
N ARG A 78 3.96 8.02 -4.53
CA ARG A 78 5.02 8.55 -5.39
C ARG A 78 5.84 7.44 -6.05
N LYS A 79 6.27 6.45 -5.28
CA LYS A 79 7.04 5.33 -5.85
C LYS A 79 6.23 4.57 -6.89
N TYR A 80 4.98 4.22 -6.60
CA TYR A 80 4.11 3.53 -7.55
C TYR A 80 3.94 4.31 -8.86
N VAL A 81 3.71 5.61 -8.76
CA VAL A 81 3.59 6.48 -9.95
C VAL A 81 4.89 6.51 -10.75
N LEU A 82 6.04 6.61 -10.09
CA LEU A 82 7.34 6.60 -10.76
C LEU A 82 7.62 5.25 -11.45
N ASP A 83 7.35 4.14 -10.78
CA ASP A 83 7.50 2.79 -11.33
C ASP A 83 6.61 2.63 -12.59
N LEU A 84 5.37 3.13 -12.54
CA LEU A 84 4.44 3.10 -13.68
C LEU A 84 4.92 3.97 -14.86
N LEU A 85 5.45 5.17 -14.57
CA LEU A 85 6.02 6.05 -15.60
C LEU A 85 7.28 5.46 -16.23
N GLU A 86 8.08 4.76 -15.46
CA GLU A 86 9.26 4.04 -15.95
C GLU A 86 8.85 2.88 -16.86
N GLU A 87 7.92 2.03 -16.42
CA GLU A 87 7.40 0.90 -17.17
C GLU A 87 6.79 1.33 -18.52
N THR A 88 6.06 2.45 -18.51
CA THR A 88 5.45 3.02 -19.72
C THR A 88 6.39 3.92 -20.55
N SER A 89 7.66 4.07 -20.13
CA SER A 89 8.65 4.96 -20.75
C SER A 89 8.20 6.43 -20.83
N LYS A 90 7.46 6.91 -19.81
CA LYS A 90 6.89 8.25 -19.75
C LYS A 90 7.47 9.14 -18.64
N ILE A 91 8.60 8.77 -18.05
CA ILE A 91 9.26 9.56 -16.98
C ILE A 91 9.54 11.01 -17.40
N GLU A 92 9.94 11.21 -18.68
CA GLU A 92 10.26 12.54 -19.22
C GLU A 92 9.08 13.18 -19.98
N ALA A 93 7.90 12.56 -19.97
CA ALA A 93 6.73 13.10 -20.63
C ALA A 93 6.24 14.39 -19.95
N LYS A 94 5.83 15.37 -20.73
CA LYS A 94 5.21 16.58 -20.20
C LYS A 94 3.82 16.27 -19.65
N PRO A 95 3.46 16.80 -18.48
CA PRO A 95 2.11 16.65 -17.94
C PRO A 95 1.07 17.24 -18.90
N CYS A 96 -0.03 16.54 -19.09
CA CYS A 96 -1.22 17.03 -19.79
C CYS A 96 -2.25 17.52 -18.77
N ALA A 97 -2.98 18.58 -19.10
CA ALA A 97 -4.03 19.12 -18.25
C ALA A 97 -5.25 18.21 -18.15
N THR A 98 -5.48 17.39 -19.19
CA THR A 98 -6.57 16.41 -19.25
C THR A 98 -6.04 15.10 -19.85
N PRO A 99 -6.54 13.93 -19.41
CA PRO A 99 -6.13 12.64 -19.99
C PRO A 99 -6.59 12.47 -21.45
N MET A 100 -7.59 13.24 -21.88
CA MET A 100 -8.12 13.26 -23.23
C MET A 100 -8.47 14.67 -23.66
N VAL A 101 -8.41 14.94 -24.97
CA VAL A 101 -8.93 16.19 -25.54
C VAL A 101 -10.45 16.20 -25.33
N PRO A 102 -11.02 17.28 -24.74
CA PRO A 102 -12.47 17.36 -24.53
C PRO A 102 -13.26 17.23 -25.84
N ASN A 103 -14.37 16.51 -25.79
CA ASN A 103 -15.30 16.30 -26.91
C ASN A 103 -14.75 15.52 -28.12
N VAL A 104 -13.66 14.79 -27.99
CA VAL A 104 -13.23 13.84 -29.02
C VAL A 104 -14.15 12.63 -29.00
N GLN A 105 -14.81 12.32 -30.08
CA GLN A 105 -15.47 11.03 -30.31
C GLN A 105 -14.44 10.10 -30.92
N LEU A 106 -14.01 9.09 -30.18
CA LEU A 106 -13.11 8.05 -30.67
C LEU A 106 -13.91 7.11 -31.58
N MET A 107 -13.52 7.05 -32.86
CA MET A 107 -14.10 6.10 -33.82
C MET A 107 -13.30 4.80 -33.85
N PRO A 108 -13.89 3.66 -34.25
CA PRO A 108 -13.21 2.36 -34.21
C PRO A 108 -11.88 2.27 -34.96
N ASP A 109 -11.65 3.12 -35.96
CA ASP A 109 -10.44 3.12 -36.78
C ASP A 109 -9.61 4.40 -36.64
N ASP A 110 -9.86 5.19 -35.54
CA ASP A 110 -9.09 6.39 -35.25
C ASP A 110 -7.76 6.04 -34.58
N GLY A 111 -6.67 6.51 -35.17
CA GLY A 111 -5.32 6.40 -34.60
C GLY A 111 -4.41 5.41 -35.35
N ASP A 112 -3.15 5.42 -34.94
CA ASP A 112 -2.18 4.49 -35.48
C ASP A 112 -2.36 3.08 -34.91
N PRO A 113 -2.09 2.02 -35.71
CA PRO A 113 -2.15 0.65 -35.24
C PRO A 113 -1.23 0.43 -34.05
N PHE A 114 -1.77 -0.16 -32.95
CA PHE A 114 -0.99 -0.45 -31.77
C PHE A 114 -0.15 -1.72 -31.96
N TYR A 115 1.16 -1.55 -32.02
CA TYR A 115 2.09 -2.64 -32.36
C TYR A 115 2.27 -3.70 -31.27
N ASN A 116 1.88 -3.42 -30.03
CA ASN A 116 2.04 -4.35 -28.92
C ASN A 116 0.84 -4.32 -27.98
N PRO A 117 -0.27 -5.00 -28.34
CA PRO A 117 -1.50 -5.00 -27.54
C PRO A 117 -1.36 -5.71 -26.20
N GLU A 118 -0.33 -6.56 -26.01
CA GLU A 118 -0.08 -7.26 -24.75
C GLU A 118 0.48 -6.35 -23.64
N ARG A 119 0.82 -5.11 -23.97
CA ARG A 119 1.37 -4.12 -23.05
C ARG A 119 0.32 -3.29 -22.30
N TYR A 120 -0.97 -3.54 -22.57
CA TYR A 120 -2.09 -2.84 -21.95
C TYR A 120 -3.00 -3.79 -21.18
#